data_735b09ecec281fc40d66ae44e02d09a6
#
_entry.id   735b09ecec281fc40d66ae44e02d09a6
#
_cell.length_a   1.000
_cell.length_b   1.000
_cell.length_c   1.000
_cell.angle_alpha   90.00
_cell.angle_beta   90.00
_cell.angle_gamma   90.00
#
_symmetry.space_group_name_H-M   'P 1'
#
loop_
_entity.id
_entity.type
_entity.pdbx_description
1 polymer ?
#
loop_
_entity_poly.entity_id
_entity_poly.type
_entity_poly.pdbx_seq_one_letter_code
_entity_poly.pdbx_strand_id
1 'polypeptide(L)'
;MKIFVVSDTHGSTREFINKVNSLEKPDLIIHLGDYIEDGVKIEEKMGVKTVIVKGNGDYFHSEYNEDEILNINGKTIFVTHGHNYGVRYSIDNLFYKAKEVNADLVLFGHTHVSTFFEEDGIMIMNPGSASMPRGFNRKKTFGVIEIGKKISGSIVEID
;
A
#
# COMPACT_ATOMS: atom_id res chain seq x y z
N MET A 1 -15.59 -1.30 -4.96
CA MET A 1 -14.37 -2.10 -5.15
C MET A 1 -13.60 -2.14 -3.85
N LYS A 2 -13.33 -3.32 -3.33
CA LYS A 2 -12.57 -3.53 -2.09
C LYS A 2 -11.11 -3.84 -2.43
N ILE A 3 -10.19 -3.11 -1.82
CA ILE A 3 -8.74 -3.22 -2.07
C ILE A 3 -8.03 -3.50 -0.76
N PHE A 4 -7.16 -4.51 -0.73
CA PHE A 4 -6.21 -4.69 0.37
C PHE A 4 -4.87 -4.10 -0.03
N VAL A 5 -4.27 -3.34 0.89
CA VAL A 5 -3.00 -2.65 0.70
C VAL A 5 -1.99 -3.20 1.69
N VAL A 6 -0.90 -3.75 1.18
CA VAL A 6 0.17 -4.36 1.99
C VAL A 6 1.52 -3.78 1.57
N SER A 7 2.44 -3.68 2.50
CA SER A 7 3.77 -3.13 2.27
C SER A 7 4.83 -3.76 3.17
N ASP A 8 6.08 -3.65 2.71
CA ASP A 8 7.25 -3.93 3.55
C ASP A 8 7.19 -5.32 4.21
N THR A 9 6.92 -6.34 3.39
CA THR A 9 6.72 -7.73 3.82
C THR A 9 8.05 -8.45 4.12
N HIS A 10 9.15 -8.01 3.52
CA HIS A 10 10.51 -8.49 3.80
C HIS A 10 10.65 -10.02 3.89
N GLY A 11 10.06 -10.75 2.93
CA GLY A 11 10.11 -12.20 2.85
C GLY A 11 9.09 -12.94 3.73
N SER A 12 8.21 -12.24 4.44
CA SER A 12 7.24 -12.83 5.37
C SER A 12 5.80 -12.50 5.02
N THR A 13 5.18 -13.36 4.20
CA THR A 13 3.80 -13.18 3.72
C THR A 13 2.77 -14.03 4.46
N ARG A 14 3.21 -15.04 5.23
CA ARG A 14 2.33 -16.06 5.79
C ARG A 14 1.24 -15.50 6.70
N GLU A 15 1.61 -14.61 7.61
CA GLU A 15 0.66 -14.04 8.57
C GLU A 15 -0.39 -13.17 7.85
N PHE A 16 0.04 -12.35 6.87
CA PHE A 16 -0.86 -11.57 6.03
C PHE A 16 -1.84 -12.49 5.28
N ILE A 17 -1.34 -13.50 4.57
CA ILE A 17 -2.18 -14.43 3.81
C ILE A 17 -3.17 -15.16 4.72
N ASN A 18 -2.74 -15.63 5.89
CA ASN A 18 -3.62 -16.28 6.85
C ASN A 18 -4.73 -15.33 7.35
N LYS A 19 -4.37 -14.08 7.64
CA LYS A 19 -5.34 -13.07 8.07
C LYS A 19 -6.37 -12.79 6.99
N VAL A 20 -5.92 -12.50 5.77
CA VAL A 20 -6.86 -12.13 4.68
C VAL A 20 -7.72 -13.30 4.22
N ASN A 21 -7.25 -14.54 4.34
CA ASN A 21 -8.07 -15.72 4.07
C ASN A 21 -9.27 -15.89 5.03
N SER A 22 -9.21 -15.25 6.21
CA SER A 22 -10.34 -15.23 7.15
C SER A 22 -11.34 -14.10 6.88
N LEU A 23 -11.05 -13.25 5.92
CA LEU A 23 -11.86 -12.10 5.55
C LEU A 23 -12.55 -12.32 4.21
N GLU A 24 -13.49 -11.44 3.89
CA GLU A 24 -14.06 -11.40 2.55
C GLU A 24 -12.98 -11.05 1.52
N LYS A 25 -12.92 -11.82 0.44
CA LYS A 25 -11.91 -11.67 -0.62
C LYS A 25 -11.96 -10.27 -1.24
N PRO A 26 -10.82 -9.58 -1.38
CA PRO A 26 -10.79 -8.28 -2.06
C PRO A 26 -10.89 -8.44 -3.58
N ASP A 27 -11.24 -7.36 -4.24
CA ASP A 27 -11.23 -7.28 -5.72
C ASP A 27 -9.83 -7.06 -6.27
N LEU A 28 -8.96 -6.44 -5.49
CA LEU A 28 -7.60 -6.08 -5.85
C LEU A 28 -6.70 -6.09 -4.62
N ILE A 29 -5.44 -6.45 -4.80
CA ILE A 29 -4.40 -6.25 -3.80
C ILE A 29 -3.37 -5.26 -4.37
N ILE A 30 -2.84 -4.38 -3.52
CA ILE A 30 -1.75 -3.47 -3.87
C ILE A 30 -0.59 -3.74 -2.91
N HIS A 31 0.56 -4.12 -3.46
CA HIS A 31 1.81 -4.29 -2.71
C HIS A 31 2.74 -3.10 -2.96
N LEU A 32 3.07 -2.37 -1.91
CA LEU A 32 3.77 -1.10 -2.01
C LEU A 32 5.30 -1.21 -2.00
N GLY A 33 5.82 -2.39 -2.30
CA GLY A 33 7.26 -2.60 -2.46
C GLY A 33 7.96 -3.13 -1.20
N ASP A 34 9.23 -3.24 -1.35
CA ASP A 34 10.18 -4.02 -0.58
C ASP A 34 9.77 -5.50 -0.52
N TYR A 35 10.43 -6.27 -1.37
CA TYR A 35 10.21 -7.67 -1.72
C TYR A 35 9.07 -7.88 -2.73
N ILE A 36 9.36 -7.58 -3.99
CA ILE A 36 8.45 -7.83 -5.14
C ILE A 36 8.00 -9.29 -5.20
N GLU A 37 8.90 -10.23 -4.91
CA GLU A 37 8.61 -11.67 -4.86
C GLU A 37 7.47 -12.00 -3.89
N ASP A 38 7.34 -11.24 -2.83
CA ASP A 38 6.24 -11.40 -1.88
C ASP A 38 4.90 -10.98 -2.50
N GLY A 39 4.89 -9.88 -3.27
CA GLY A 39 3.71 -9.45 -4.01
C GLY A 39 3.26 -10.51 -5.03
N VAL A 40 4.19 -11.08 -5.78
CA VAL A 40 3.93 -12.17 -6.71
C VAL A 40 3.38 -13.41 -5.98
N LYS A 41 3.99 -13.79 -4.87
CA LYS A 41 3.54 -14.91 -4.04
C LYS A 41 2.15 -14.69 -3.45
N ILE A 42 1.84 -13.46 -3.05
CA ILE A 42 0.50 -13.08 -2.56
C ILE A 42 -0.52 -13.26 -3.70
N GLU A 43 -0.23 -12.77 -4.90
CA GLU A 43 -1.08 -12.95 -6.07
C GLU A 43 -1.39 -14.42 -6.35
N GLU A 44 -0.35 -15.25 -6.40
CA GLU A 44 -0.49 -16.70 -6.64
C GLU A 44 -1.32 -17.41 -5.56
N LYS A 45 -1.06 -17.09 -4.29
CA LYS A 45 -1.72 -17.76 -3.17
C LYS A 45 -3.16 -17.31 -2.96
N MET A 46 -3.45 -16.04 -3.21
CA MET A 46 -4.77 -15.46 -3.02
C MET A 46 -5.67 -15.62 -4.26
N GLY A 47 -5.08 -15.79 -5.46
CA GLY A 47 -5.81 -15.79 -6.72
C GLY A 47 -6.54 -14.44 -6.92
N VAL A 48 -5.91 -13.35 -6.53
CA VAL A 48 -6.40 -11.98 -6.68
C VAL A 48 -5.32 -11.18 -7.38
N LYS A 49 -5.70 -10.41 -8.41
CA LYS A 49 -4.76 -9.51 -9.10
C LYS A 49 -4.06 -8.61 -8.09
N THR A 50 -2.74 -8.53 -8.20
CA THR A 50 -1.91 -7.70 -7.33
C THR A 50 -1.14 -6.68 -8.16
N VAL A 51 -1.37 -5.40 -7.90
CA VAL A 51 -0.54 -4.31 -8.42
C VAL A 51 0.67 -4.19 -7.49
N ILE A 52 1.87 -4.17 -8.07
CA ILE A 52 3.12 -4.16 -7.32
C ILE A 52 3.97 -2.98 -7.80
N VAL A 53 4.39 -2.12 -6.88
CA VAL A 53 5.43 -1.13 -7.13
C VAL A 53 6.72 -1.55 -6.43
N LYS A 54 7.87 -1.16 -6.98
CA LYS A 54 9.14 -1.53 -6.36
C LYS A 54 9.57 -0.53 -5.29
N GLY A 55 10.08 -1.05 -4.20
CA GLY A 55 10.72 -0.28 -3.15
C GLY A 55 12.23 -0.12 -3.38
N ASN A 56 12.88 0.55 -2.46
CA ASN A 56 14.34 0.74 -2.51
C ASN A 56 15.13 -0.56 -2.34
N GLY A 57 14.53 -1.60 -1.73
CA GLY A 57 15.10 -2.94 -1.65
C GLY A 57 15.00 -3.77 -2.93
N ASP A 58 14.19 -3.32 -3.90
CA ASP A 58 13.86 -4.06 -5.12
C ASP A 58 14.64 -3.61 -6.37
N TYR A 59 15.82 -3.05 -6.20
CA TYR A 59 16.57 -2.39 -7.28
C TYR A 59 16.94 -3.32 -8.46
N PHE A 60 16.96 -4.63 -8.28
CA PHE A 60 17.19 -5.60 -9.37
C PHE A 60 15.98 -5.85 -10.27
N HIS A 61 14.78 -5.39 -9.87
CA HIS A 61 13.52 -5.63 -10.58
C HIS A 61 13.17 -4.46 -11.50
N SER A 62 13.89 -4.33 -12.61
CA SER A 62 13.68 -3.24 -13.57
C SER A 62 12.35 -3.33 -14.32
N GLU A 63 11.68 -4.47 -14.32
CA GLU A 63 10.37 -4.70 -14.94
C GLU A 63 9.19 -4.11 -14.16
N TYR A 64 9.40 -3.69 -12.92
CA TYR A 64 8.39 -3.02 -12.09
C TYR A 64 8.66 -1.51 -11.98
N ASN A 65 7.58 -0.73 -11.95
CA ASN A 65 7.66 0.71 -11.76
C ASN A 65 7.78 1.07 -10.27
N GLU A 66 8.39 2.23 -10.00
CA GLU A 66 8.44 2.80 -8.63
C GLU A 66 7.12 3.48 -8.27
N ASP A 67 6.45 4.05 -9.26
CA ASP A 67 5.17 4.75 -9.13
C ASP A 67 4.14 4.19 -10.10
N GLU A 68 2.89 4.11 -9.67
CA GLU A 68 1.74 3.77 -10.53
C GLU A 68 0.59 4.75 -10.28
N ILE A 69 -0.15 5.04 -11.34
CA ILE A 69 -1.39 5.81 -11.27
C ILE A 69 -2.52 4.92 -11.74
N LEU A 70 -3.46 4.64 -10.84
CA LEU A 70 -4.62 3.79 -11.12
C LEU A 70 -5.88 4.66 -11.21
N ASN A 71 -6.75 4.33 -12.16
CA ASN A 71 -8.10 4.90 -12.24
C ASN A 71 -9.10 3.81 -11.90
N ILE A 72 -9.80 3.97 -10.79
CA ILE A 72 -10.78 2.99 -10.28
C ILE A 72 -12.06 3.73 -9.94
N ASN A 73 -13.16 3.37 -10.60
CA ASN A 73 -14.48 3.98 -10.40
C ASN A 73 -14.46 5.52 -10.48
N GLY A 74 -13.65 6.07 -11.39
CA GLY A 74 -13.49 7.52 -11.58
C GLY A 74 -12.63 8.21 -10.52
N LYS A 75 -11.97 7.46 -9.66
CA LYS A 75 -11.01 7.96 -8.68
C LYS A 75 -9.58 7.71 -9.13
N THR A 76 -8.73 8.70 -8.95
CA THR A 76 -7.29 8.62 -9.25
C THR A 76 -6.52 8.22 -7.99
N ILE A 77 -5.78 7.12 -8.08
CA ILE A 77 -5.00 6.57 -6.97
C ILE A 77 -3.54 6.62 -7.35
N PHE A 78 -2.75 7.35 -6.58
CA PHE A 78 -1.30 7.38 -6.72
C PHE A 78 -0.69 6.35 -5.78
N VAL A 79 0.07 5.42 -6.34
CA VAL A 79 0.68 4.28 -5.64
C VAL A 79 2.20 4.38 -5.76
N THR A 80 2.89 4.36 -4.64
CA THR A 80 4.36 4.44 -4.57
C THR A 80 4.88 3.72 -3.33
N HIS A 81 6.15 3.31 -3.35
CA HIS A 81 6.81 2.91 -2.11
C HIS A 81 7.09 4.11 -1.19
N GLY A 82 7.45 5.25 -1.77
CA GLY A 82 7.64 6.49 -1.05
C GLY A 82 9.10 6.90 -0.79
N HIS A 83 10.07 6.01 -0.99
CA HIS A 83 11.48 6.30 -0.71
C HIS A 83 12.03 7.49 -1.53
N ASN A 84 11.54 7.71 -2.76
CA ASN A 84 11.95 8.84 -3.60
C ASN A 84 11.32 10.18 -3.19
N TYR A 85 10.36 10.16 -2.27
CA TYR A 85 9.65 11.36 -1.79
C TYR A 85 10.06 11.79 -0.39
N GLY A 86 11.08 11.17 0.20
CA GLY A 86 11.59 11.54 1.51
C GLY A 86 10.60 11.36 2.66
N VAL A 87 9.69 10.39 2.55
CA VAL A 87 8.57 10.20 3.48
C VAL A 87 8.97 9.87 4.92
N ARG A 88 10.24 9.53 5.18
CA ARG A 88 10.77 9.37 6.54
C ARG A 88 10.91 10.69 7.29
N TYR A 89 11.00 11.79 6.56
CA TYR A 89 11.19 13.13 7.12
C TYR A 89 9.93 13.96 7.06
N SER A 90 9.22 13.93 5.94
CA SER A 90 8.00 14.70 5.68
C SER A 90 7.20 14.06 4.55
N ILE A 91 5.89 14.27 4.55
CA ILE A 91 5.02 13.87 3.44
C ILE A 91 4.88 14.95 2.37
N ASP A 92 5.53 16.09 2.51
CA ASP A 92 5.30 17.26 1.66
C ASP A 92 5.53 16.97 0.17
N ASN A 93 6.66 16.34 -0.16
CA ASN A 93 6.97 16.00 -1.55
C ASN A 93 5.95 15.00 -2.14
N LEU A 94 5.53 14.02 -1.34
CA LEU A 94 4.50 13.06 -1.72
C LEU A 94 3.16 13.77 -1.97
N PHE A 95 2.81 14.70 -1.10
CA PHE A 95 1.58 15.47 -1.21
C PHE A 95 1.57 16.40 -2.43
N TYR A 96 2.69 17.06 -2.74
CA TYR A 96 2.84 17.86 -3.97
C TYR A 96 2.69 17.00 -5.22
N LYS A 97 3.27 15.79 -5.21
CA LYS A 97 3.11 14.84 -6.32
C LYS A 97 1.66 14.40 -6.47
N ALA A 98 0.98 14.14 -5.37
CA ALA A 98 -0.44 13.81 -5.36
C ALA A 98 -1.29 14.90 -6.02
N LYS A 99 -1.03 16.16 -5.70
CA LYS A 99 -1.70 17.31 -6.33
C LYS A 99 -1.38 17.41 -7.82
N GLU A 100 -0.13 17.22 -8.21
CA GLU A 100 0.31 17.25 -9.62
C GLU A 100 -0.46 16.23 -10.47
N VAL A 101 -0.68 15.03 -9.96
CA VAL A 101 -1.40 13.96 -10.67
C VAL A 101 -2.91 13.95 -10.42
N ASN A 102 -3.44 14.92 -9.69
CA ASN A 102 -4.85 15.02 -9.30
C ASN A 102 -5.35 13.76 -8.57
N ALA A 103 -4.56 13.23 -7.65
CA ALA A 103 -4.92 12.04 -6.90
C ALA A 103 -6.06 12.31 -5.90
N ASP A 104 -7.00 11.38 -5.81
CA ASP A 104 -8.00 11.31 -4.75
C ASP A 104 -7.48 10.52 -3.54
N LEU A 105 -6.56 9.58 -3.79
CA LEU A 105 -5.96 8.70 -2.79
C LEU A 105 -4.47 8.50 -3.10
N VAL A 106 -3.65 8.54 -2.06
CA VAL A 106 -2.22 8.20 -2.10
C VAL A 106 -1.96 7.00 -1.20
N LEU A 107 -1.29 6.00 -1.75
CA LEU A 107 -0.84 4.82 -1.03
C LEU A 107 0.68 4.78 -1.04
N PHE A 108 1.30 4.72 0.14
CA PHE A 108 2.76 4.66 0.27
C PHE A 108 3.20 3.76 1.43
N GLY A 109 4.43 3.29 1.42
CA GLY A 109 5.02 2.42 2.43
C GLY A 109 6.30 2.99 3.03
N HIS A 110 7.37 2.22 3.03
CA HIS A 110 8.74 2.58 3.39
C HIS A 110 8.99 2.90 4.88
N THR A 111 8.11 3.62 5.55
CA THR A 111 8.30 4.01 6.95
C THR A 111 8.05 2.86 7.93
N HIS A 112 7.31 1.83 7.53
CA HIS A 112 6.79 0.75 8.36
C HIS A 112 5.86 1.24 9.50
N VAL A 113 5.33 2.45 9.37
CA VAL A 113 4.42 3.07 10.35
C VAL A 113 3.07 3.30 9.68
N SER A 114 2.03 2.66 10.21
CA SER A 114 0.69 2.82 9.67
C SER A 114 0.15 4.22 9.91
N THR A 115 -0.47 4.80 8.90
CA THR A 115 -1.16 6.08 9.00
C THR A 115 -2.31 6.14 7.99
N PHE A 116 -3.38 6.84 8.35
CA PHE A 116 -4.50 7.09 7.45
C PHE A 116 -5.18 8.39 7.83
N PHE A 117 -5.19 9.35 6.92
CA PHE A 117 -5.78 10.67 7.13
C PHE A 117 -6.16 11.32 5.80
N GLU A 118 -6.87 12.43 5.86
CA GLU A 118 -7.23 13.26 4.71
C GLU A 118 -6.63 14.66 4.87
N GLU A 119 -6.09 15.19 3.77
CA GLU A 119 -5.58 16.56 3.68
C GLU A 119 -5.95 17.16 2.32
N ASP A 120 -6.57 18.34 2.33
CA ASP A 120 -7.03 19.04 1.12
C ASP A 120 -7.88 18.15 0.17
N GLY A 121 -8.72 17.29 0.70
CA GLY A 121 -9.56 16.38 -0.06
C GLY A 121 -8.83 15.15 -0.62
N ILE A 122 -7.54 14.97 -0.32
CA ILE A 122 -6.75 13.81 -0.71
C ILE A 122 -6.63 12.86 0.47
N MET A 123 -7.05 11.62 0.30
CA MET A 123 -6.80 10.58 1.30
C MET A 123 -5.38 10.05 1.17
N ILE A 124 -4.71 9.86 2.30
CA ILE A 124 -3.31 9.42 2.37
C ILE A 124 -3.23 8.23 3.32
N MET A 125 -2.73 7.10 2.82
CA MET A 125 -2.58 5.89 3.61
C MET A 125 -1.18 5.30 3.49
N ASN A 126 -0.60 4.97 4.63
CA ASN A 126 0.47 3.99 4.76
C ASN A 126 -0.09 2.80 5.51
N PRO A 127 -0.08 1.58 4.95
CA PRO A 127 -0.63 0.40 5.63
C PRO A 127 0.23 -0.08 6.81
N GLY A 128 1.40 0.52 7.02
CA GLY A 128 2.42 -0.02 7.90
C GLY A 128 3.19 -1.19 7.27
N SER A 129 3.80 -2.02 8.09
CA SER A 129 4.46 -3.23 7.64
C SER A 129 3.72 -4.48 8.09
N ALA A 130 3.55 -5.41 7.18
CA ALA A 130 2.93 -6.71 7.48
C ALA A 130 3.86 -7.66 8.27
N SER A 131 5.15 -7.32 8.41
CA SER A 131 6.12 -8.21 9.06
C SER A 131 7.07 -7.50 10.03
N MET A 132 7.49 -6.28 9.72
CA MET A 132 8.53 -5.54 10.46
C MET A 132 8.02 -4.15 10.88
N PRO A 133 6.95 -4.06 11.70
CA PRO A 133 6.36 -2.79 12.07
C PRO A 133 7.32 -1.93 12.90
N ARG A 134 7.19 -0.61 12.70
CA ARG A 134 7.91 0.42 13.45
C ARG A 134 6.91 1.36 14.13
N GLY A 135 7.42 2.40 14.76
CA GLY A 135 6.59 3.36 15.49
C GLY A 135 6.26 2.89 16.89
N PHE A 136 5.25 3.51 17.48
CA PHE A 136 4.93 3.33 18.90
C PHE A 136 4.32 1.96 19.22
N ASN A 137 3.31 1.55 18.45
CA ASN A 137 2.56 0.32 18.73
C ASN A 137 3.21 -0.96 18.20
N ARG A 138 4.06 -0.85 17.20
CA ARG A 138 4.74 -1.97 16.52
C ARG A 138 3.82 -3.14 16.18
N LYS A 139 2.60 -2.82 15.73
CA LYS A 139 1.63 -3.82 15.27
C LYS A 139 1.83 -4.09 13.78
N LYS A 140 1.82 -5.36 13.41
CA LYS A 140 1.75 -5.76 12.00
C LYS A 140 0.39 -5.38 11.45
N THR A 141 0.38 -4.67 10.33
CA THR A 141 -0.85 -4.10 9.76
C THR A 141 -0.90 -4.21 8.25
N PHE A 142 -2.09 -4.07 7.72
CA PHE A 142 -2.37 -3.81 6.32
C PHE A 142 -3.53 -2.83 6.19
N GLY A 143 -3.71 -2.25 5.01
CA GLY A 143 -4.79 -1.32 4.74
C GLY A 143 -5.96 -2.01 4.05
N VAL A 144 -7.16 -1.52 4.33
CA VAL A 144 -8.38 -1.85 3.59
C VAL A 144 -8.93 -0.56 3.02
N ILE A 145 -9.15 -0.51 1.72
CA ILE A 145 -9.75 0.61 1.01
C ILE A 145 -11.02 0.13 0.31
N GLU A 146 -12.08 0.90 0.40
CA GLU A 146 -13.29 0.71 -0.39
C GLU A 146 -13.52 1.93 -1.27
N ILE A 147 -13.66 1.70 -2.58
CA ILE A 147 -13.90 2.72 -3.58
C ILE A 147 -15.29 2.53 -4.18
N GLY A 148 -16.20 3.42 -3.81
CA GLY A 148 -17.51 3.60 -4.38
C GLY A 148 -17.66 5.04 -4.87
N LYS A 149 -18.78 5.69 -4.58
CA LYS A 149 -18.96 7.14 -4.82
C LYS A 149 -17.96 7.95 -4.00
N LYS A 150 -17.63 7.47 -2.80
CA LYS A 150 -16.58 8.01 -1.92
C LYS A 150 -15.53 6.94 -1.68
N ILE A 151 -14.35 7.38 -1.24
CA ILE A 151 -13.28 6.50 -0.76
C ILE A 151 -13.41 6.43 0.75
N SER A 152 -13.36 5.21 1.27
CA SER A 152 -13.23 4.95 2.70
C SER A 152 -12.11 3.94 2.94
N GLY A 153 -11.57 3.91 4.15
CA GLY A 153 -10.49 2.99 4.44
C GLY A 153 -10.28 2.80 5.93
N SER A 154 -9.47 1.83 6.25
CA SER A 154 -9.04 1.51 7.62
C SER A 154 -7.72 0.79 7.64
N ILE A 155 -7.04 0.86 8.77
CA ILE A 155 -5.86 0.04 9.07
C ILE A 155 -6.32 -1.17 9.88
N VAL A 156 -5.91 -2.36 9.47
CA VAL A 156 -6.29 -3.63 10.10
C VAL A 156 -5.05 -4.31 10.68
N GLU A 157 -5.12 -4.74 11.93
CA GLU A 157 -4.05 -5.51 12.58
C GLU A 157 -4.01 -6.96 12.07
N ILE A 158 -2.79 -7.44 11.84
CA ILE A 158 -2.48 -8.84 11.57
C ILE A 158 -2.09 -9.47 12.91
N ASP A 159 -2.87 -10.38 13.39
CA ASP A 159 -2.59 -11.06 14.66
C ASP A 159 -1.86 -12.38 14.45
#